data_9ab5fd15a604c67f94d72abcb6d603e0
#
_entry.id   9ab5fd15a604c67f94d72abcb6d603e0
#
_cell.length_a   1.000
_cell.length_b   1.000
_cell.length_c   1.000
_cell.angle_alpha   90.00
_cell.angle_beta   90.00
_cell.angle_gamma   90.00
#
_symmetry.space_group_name_H-M   'P 1'
#
loop_
_entity.id
_entity.type
_entity.pdbx_description
1 polymer ?
#
loop_
_entity_poly.entity_id
_entity_poly.type
_entity_poly.pdbx_seq_one_letter_code
_entity_poly.pdbx_strand_id
1 'polypeptide(L)'
;MYKRQKPNNPLWLSGKLRLLLGALCAAVLLSLFSGCSMASERQKQLYDDELELAQEGDTFTYVKRASTTNNETTTISFSSFYGMETIWFIQASVEGTVTFLHEQEIDSGRFKLVAIAPDRQVTTLAEGNSEGKVELKVSPGTYRIKFVGNDAKGRVKTEIQADAGIHITSGNG
;
A
#
# COMPACT_ATOMS: atom_id res chain seq x y z
N MET A 1 52.30 -4.13 64.07
CA MET A 1 52.34 -5.15 62.98
C MET A 1 51.02 -5.07 62.12
N TYR A 2 51.02 -4.31 61.06
CA TYR A 2 49.86 -3.94 60.34
C TYR A 2 49.81 -4.83 59.08
N LYS A 3 48.84 -5.78 58.99
CA LYS A 3 48.66 -6.66 57.83
C LYS A 3 47.89 -5.88 56.73
N ARG A 4 48.55 -5.59 55.62
CA ARG A 4 47.91 -5.08 54.41
C ARG A 4 47.04 -6.17 53.76
N GLN A 5 45.73 -5.94 53.73
CA GLN A 5 44.81 -6.72 52.89
C GLN A 5 44.97 -6.32 51.41
N LYS A 6 45.20 -7.33 50.56
CA LYS A 6 45.17 -7.14 49.11
C LYS A 6 43.73 -6.94 48.63
N PRO A 7 43.46 -6.02 47.72
CA PRO A 7 42.15 -5.93 47.12
C PRO A 7 41.95 -7.09 46.13
N ASN A 8 40.86 -7.84 46.31
CA ASN A 8 40.39 -8.84 45.36
C ASN A 8 39.86 -8.12 44.12
N ASN A 9 40.56 -8.21 42.99
CA ASN A 9 40.08 -7.78 41.71
C ASN A 9 39.19 -8.88 41.08
N PRO A 10 37.87 -8.66 40.87
CA PRO A 10 36.97 -9.65 40.33
C PRO A 10 36.86 -9.61 38.77
N LEU A 11 37.89 -9.17 38.07
CA LEU A 11 37.83 -8.96 36.60
C LEU A 11 38.72 -9.90 35.81
N TRP A 12 38.76 -11.17 36.18
CA TRP A 12 39.36 -12.18 35.31
C TRP A 12 38.28 -13.06 34.66
N LEU A 13 37.40 -12.44 33.89
CA LEU A 13 36.57 -13.22 32.95
C LEU A 13 37.49 -13.76 31.86
N SER A 14 37.55 -15.09 31.73
CA SER A 14 38.36 -15.74 30.70
C SER A 14 38.00 -15.19 29.30
N GLY A 15 38.98 -15.09 28.40
CA GLY A 15 38.79 -14.56 27.05
C GLY A 15 37.61 -15.23 26.26
N LYS A 16 37.32 -16.49 26.58
CA LYS A 16 36.17 -17.23 26.03
C LYS A 16 34.82 -16.66 26.47
N LEU A 17 34.68 -16.20 27.70
CA LEU A 17 33.44 -15.62 28.23
C LEU A 17 33.20 -14.20 27.66
N ARG A 18 34.26 -13.42 27.38
CA ARG A 18 34.16 -12.11 26.69
C ARG A 18 33.74 -12.29 25.25
N LEU A 19 34.26 -13.31 24.53
CA LEU A 19 33.83 -13.68 23.18
C LEU A 19 32.37 -14.14 23.12
N LEU A 20 31.92 -14.94 24.09
CA LEU A 20 30.53 -15.37 24.18
C LEU A 20 29.58 -14.21 24.49
N LEU A 21 29.93 -13.30 25.41
CA LEU A 21 29.13 -12.09 25.65
C LEU A 21 29.09 -11.18 24.40
N GLY A 22 30.20 -11.00 23.70
CA GLY A 22 30.27 -10.22 22.48
C GLY A 22 29.39 -10.80 21.35
N ALA A 23 29.44 -12.12 21.19
CA ALA A 23 28.59 -12.83 20.21
C ALA A 23 27.11 -12.77 20.58
N LEU A 24 26.75 -12.85 21.86
CA LEU A 24 25.38 -12.71 22.33
C LEU A 24 24.83 -11.29 22.13
N CYS A 25 25.64 -10.25 22.42
CA CYS A 25 25.25 -8.86 22.15
C CYS A 25 25.09 -8.58 20.66
N ALA A 26 25.96 -9.14 19.79
CA ALA A 26 25.83 -8.99 18.35
C ALA A 26 24.56 -9.69 17.80
N ALA A 27 24.23 -10.87 18.32
CA ALA A 27 22.98 -11.57 17.95
C ALA A 27 21.72 -10.82 18.39
N VAL A 28 21.71 -10.22 19.56
CA VAL A 28 20.60 -9.39 20.07
C VAL A 28 20.48 -8.10 19.26
N LEU A 29 21.58 -7.47 18.87
CA LEU A 29 21.56 -6.27 18.03
C LEU A 29 21.04 -6.58 16.60
N LEU A 30 21.40 -7.73 16.03
CA LEU A 30 20.90 -8.16 14.73
C LEU A 30 19.39 -8.47 14.73
N SER A 31 18.83 -8.96 15.85
CA SER A 31 17.39 -9.20 15.96
C SER A 31 16.54 -7.93 16.10
N LEU A 32 17.14 -6.79 16.47
CA LEU A 32 16.45 -5.49 16.55
C LEU A 32 16.29 -4.80 15.18
N PHE A 33 17.00 -5.28 14.15
CA PHE A 33 16.83 -4.81 12.77
C PHE A 33 15.78 -5.59 11.98
N SER A 34 15.00 -6.46 12.60
CA SER A 34 13.77 -6.98 11.99
C SER A 34 12.81 -5.80 11.86
N GLY A 35 12.96 -5.05 10.76
CA GLY A 35 12.19 -3.85 10.48
C GLY A 35 10.71 -4.16 10.66
N CYS A 36 10.05 -3.46 11.58
CA CYS A 36 8.61 -3.42 11.64
C CYS A 36 8.11 -2.95 10.28
N SER A 37 7.68 -3.87 9.44
CA SER A 37 6.89 -3.54 8.27
C SER A 37 5.64 -2.83 8.79
N MET A 38 5.43 -1.55 8.41
CA MET A 38 4.26 -0.79 8.82
C MET A 38 2.97 -1.37 8.25
N ALA A 39 3.08 -2.21 7.21
CA ALA A 39 1.95 -2.88 6.58
C ALA A 39 1.64 -4.21 7.29
N SER A 40 0.35 -4.50 7.50
CA SER A 40 -0.12 -5.79 8.00
C SER A 40 0.07 -6.90 6.96
N GLU A 41 0.17 -8.16 7.40
CA GLU A 41 0.23 -9.31 6.48
C GLU A 41 -1.00 -9.37 5.55
N ARG A 42 -2.18 -8.98 6.04
CA ARG A 42 -3.38 -8.87 5.22
C ARG A 42 -3.19 -7.87 4.08
N GLN A 43 -2.63 -6.67 4.34
CA GLN A 43 -2.38 -5.67 3.30
C GLN A 43 -1.39 -6.15 2.24
N LYS A 44 -0.39 -6.96 2.60
CA LYS A 44 0.58 -7.53 1.67
C LYS A 44 -0.02 -8.58 0.74
N GLN A 45 -0.98 -9.37 1.24
CA GLN A 45 -1.64 -10.44 0.48
C GLN A 45 -2.79 -9.94 -0.40
N LEU A 46 -3.38 -8.79 -0.05
CA LEU A 46 -4.58 -8.23 -0.65
C LEU A 46 -4.46 -7.99 -2.17
N TYR A 47 -3.27 -7.71 -2.67
CA TYR A 47 -3.06 -7.38 -4.09
C TYR A 47 -3.58 -8.44 -5.05
N ASP A 48 -3.41 -9.72 -4.73
CA ASP A 48 -3.79 -10.87 -5.56
C ASP A 48 -5.10 -11.53 -5.11
N ASP A 49 -5.79 -10.98 -4.10
CA ASP A 49 -7.03 -11.53 -3.53
C ASP A 49 -8.25 -10.71 -3.97
N GLU A 50 -8.90 -11.13 -5.07
CA GLU A 50 -10.08 -10.46 -5.61
C GLU A 50 -11.26 -10.45 -4.64
N LEU A 51 -11.41 -11.46 -3.78
CA LEU A 51 -12.48 -11.51 -2.79
C LEU A 51 -12.27 -10.43 -1.72
N GLU A 52 -11.04 -10.21 -1.29
CA GLU A 52 -10.69 -9.13 -0.37
C GLU A 52 -10.80 -7.76 -1.04
N LEU A 53 -10.38 -7.61 -2.30
CA LEU A 53 -10.55 -6.36 -3.07
C LEU A 53 -12.01 -5.96 -3.21
N ALA A 54 -12.90 -6.94 -3.36
CA ALA A 54 -14.33 -6.73 -3.50
C ALA A 54 -15.04 -6.35 -2.19
N GLN A 55 -14.37 -6.45 -1.03
CA GLN A 55 -14.96 -6.06 0.25
C GLN A 55 -15.21 -4.55 0.32
N GLU A 56 -16.18 -4.16 1.16
CA GLU A 56 -16.42 -2.76 1.48
C GLU A 56 -15.30 -2.21 2.38
N GLY A 57 -15.10 -0.89 2.26
CA GLY A 57 -14.07 -0.19 3.02
C GLY A 57 -12.70 -0.27 2.37
N ASP A 58 -11.75 0.38 3.03
CA ASP A 58 -10.37 0.52 2.59
C ASP A 58 -9.43 0.07 3.70
N THR A 59 -8.28 -0.46 3.29
CA THR A 59 -7.18 -0.75 4.20
C THR A 59 -5.88 -0.46 3.49
N PHE A 60 -5.17 0.56 3.93
CA PHE A 60 -3.93 0.97 3.29
C PHE A 60 -2.92 1.56 4.27
N THR A 61 -1.67 1.55 3.82
CA THR A 61 -0.54 2.19 4.50
C THR A 61 0.38 2.82 3.46
N TYR A 62 0.83 4.04 3.73
CA TYR A 62 1.85 4.75 2.95
C TYR A 62 2.97 5.21 3.89
N VAL A 63 4.21 5.14 3.45
CA VAL A 63 5.33 5.84 4.12
C VAL A 63 5.37 7.31 3.72
N LYS A 64 5.12 7.59 2.44
CA LYS A 64 4.92 8.94 1.91
C LYS A 64 3.72 8.95 0.99
N ARG A 65 2.91 10.01 1.08
CA ARG A 65 1.77 10.24 0.21
C ARG A 65 1.61 11.74 -0.02
N ALA A 66 1.51 12.14 -1.27
CA ALA A 66 1.05 13.47 -1.67
C ALA A 66 0.04 13.28 -2.79
N SER A 67 -1.19 13.78 -2.60
CA SER A 67 -2.27 13.58 -3.56
C SER A 67 -3.15 14.81 -3.69
N THR A 68 -3.75 14.94 -4.86
CA THR A 68 -4.88 15.82 -5.14
C THR A 68 -5.91 14.98 -5.87
N THR A 69 -7.12 14.90 -5.33
CA THR A 69 -8.23 14.14 -5.90
C THR A 69 -9.48 15.01 -5.90
N ASN A 70 -10.19 14.99 -7.00
CA ASN A 70 -11.53 15.56 -7.15
C ASN A 70 -12.42 14.59 -7.95
N ASN A 71 -13.60 15.03 -8.38
CA ASN A 71 -14.54 14.16 -9.10
C ASN A 71 -14.11 13.82 -10.55
N GLU A 72 -13.08 14.44 -11.08
CA GLU A 72 -12.64 14.28 -12.47
C GLU A 72 -11.21 13.79 -12.59
N THR A 73 -10.36 14.14 -11.61
CA THR A 73 -8.93 13.82 -11.67
C THR A 73 -8.39 13.39 -10.33
N THR A 74 -7.38 12.52 -10.36
CA THR A 74 -6.50 12.25 -9.24
C THR A 74 -5.05 12.27 -9.69
N THR A 75 -4.20 12.89 -8.88
CA THR A 75 -2.75 12.80 -9.02
C THR A 75 -2.19 12.40 -7.66
N ILE A 76 -1.39 11.36 -7.62
CA ILE A 76 -0.80 10.85 -6.39
C ILE A 76 0.66 10.48 -6.61
N SER A 77 1.51 10.83 -5.64
CA SER A 77 2.88 10.33 -5.51
C SER A 77 3.00 9.61 -4.18
N PHE A 78 3.58 8.42 -4.18
CA PHE A 78 3.62 7.58 -2.99
C PHE A 78 4.88 6.74 -2.89
N SER A 79 5.16 6.27 -1.66
CA SER A 79 6.17 5.24 -1.40
C SER A 79 5.66 4.26 -0.35
N SER A 80 6.08 2.99 -0.51
CA SER A 80 5.65 1.86 0.34
C SER A 80 4.13 1.84 0.53
N PHE A 81 3.42 1.91 -0.58
CA PHE A 81 1.98 1.74 -0.60
C PHE A 81 1.62 0.27 -0.53
N TYR A 82 0.89 -0.10 0.50
CA TYR A 82 0.29 -1.42 0.68
C TYR A 82 -1.20 -1.30 0.90
N GLY A 83 -1.97 -2.23 0.32
CA GLY A 83 -3.40 -2.32 0.52
C GLY A 83 -4.23 -1.73 -0.61
N MET A 84 -5.43 -1.25 -0.28
CA MET A 84 -6.39 -0.67 -1.22
C MET A 84 -7.01 0.61 -0.70
N GLU A 85 -7.19 1.60 -1.59
CA GLU A 85 -7.80 2.90 -1.31
C GLU A 85 -8.83 3.24 -2.39
N THR A 86 -10.07 3.56 -1.99
CA THR A 86 -11.14 3.98 -2.91
C THR A 86 -10.91 5.43 -3.33
N ILE A 87 -10.77 5.65 -4.64
CA ILE A 87 -10.50 6.97 -5.23
C ILE A 87 -11.80 7.62 -5.70
N TRP A 88 -12.69 6.83 -6.31
CA TRP A 88 -14.00 7.29 -6.76
C TRP A 88 -15.10 6.27 -6.50
N PHE A 89 -16.28 6.79 -6.28
CA PHE A 89 -17.54 6.07 -6.43
C PHE A 89 -18.23 6.53 -7.72
N ILE A 90 -18.73 5.58 -8.50
CA ILE A 90 -19.50 5.83 -9.71
C ILE A 90 -20.92 5.33 -9.47
N GLN A 91 -21.88 6.25 -9.51
CA GLN A 91 -23.29 5.94 -9.38
C GLN A 91 -23.95 6.01 -10.76
N ALA A 92 -24.21 4.87 -11.37
CA ALA A 92 -24.88 4.77 -12.65
C ALA A 92 -26.39 4.59 -12.44
N SER A 93 -27.20 5.50 -13.01
CA SER A 93 -28.65 5.40 -13.05
C SER A 93 -29.15 4.68 -14.31
N VAL A 94 -28.30 4.66 -15.34
CA VAL A 94 -28.55 4.07 -16.66
C VAL A 94 -27.31 3.31 -17.12
N GLU A 95 -27.46 2.50 -18.13
CA GLU A 95 -26.31 1.93 -18.83
C GLU A 95 -25.51 3.02 -19.54
N GLY A 96 -24.19 2.87 -19.57
CA GLY A 96 -23.31 3.83 -20.21
C GLY A 96 -21.85 3.44 -20.13
N THR A 97 -21.00 4.39 -20.45
CA THR A 97 -19.54 4.21 -20.46
C THR A 97 -18.88 5.21 -19.51
N VAL A 98 -17.91 4.71 -18.76
CA VAL A 98 -16.97 5.52 -18.00
C VAL A 98 -15.59 5.35 -18.62
N THR A 99 -14.96 6.45 -18.95
CA THR A 99 -13.65 6.50 -19.58
C THR A 99 -12.61 6.92 -18.58
N PHE A 100 -11.51 6.19 -18.52
CA PHE A 100 -10.34 6.52 -17.73
C PHE A 100 -9.16 6.81 -18.66
N LEU A 101 -8.51 7.96 -18.45
CA LEU A 101 -7.18 8.25 -19.00
C LEU A 101 -6.19 8.08 -17.86
N HIS A 102 -5.18 7.25 -18.02
CA HIS A 102 -4.23 6.95 -16.96
C HIS A 102 -2.79 7.07 -17.43
N GLU A 103 -1.95 7.51 -16.51
CA GLU A 103 -0.50 7.56 -16.61
C GLU A 103 0.07 7.04 -15.29
N GLN A 104 0.78 5.92 -15.34
CA GLN A 104 1.33 5.22 -14.17
C GLN A 104 2.83 5.05 -14.35
N GLU A 105 3.61 5.70 -13.49
CA GLU A 105 5.05 5.58 -13.36
C GLU A 105 5.38 4.88 -12.05
N ILE A 106 5.63 3.57 -12.08
CA ILE A 106 5.90 2.75 -10.91
C ILE A 106 7.39 2.43 -10.84
N ASP A 107 8.07 3.01 -9.85
CA ASP A 107 9.52 2.84 -9.63
C ASP A 107 9.85 1.46 -9.04
N SER A 108 8.99 0.94 -8.14
CA SER A 108 9.14 -0.36 -7.48
C SER A 108 7.83 -0.88 -6.91
N GLY A 109 7.81 -2.18 -6.59
CA GLY A 109 6.63 -2.87 -6.10
C GLY A 109 5.59 -3.11 -7.18
N ARG A 110 4.33 -3.33 -6.78
CA ARG A 110 3.22 -3.60 -7.69
C ARG A 110 2.09 -2.61 -7.43
N PHE A 111 1.50 -2.10 -8.49
CA PHE A 111 0.39 -1.17 -8.42
C PHE A 111 -0.62 -1.48 -9.52
N LYS A 112 -1.91 -1.38 -9.20
CA LYS A 112 -3.01 -1.45 -10.17
C LYS A 112 -4.16 -0.54 -9.82
N LEU A 113 -4.88 -0.11 -10.86
CA LEU A 113 -6.18 0.55 -10.81
C LEU A 113 -7.26 -0.49 -11.10
N VAL A 114 -8.23 -0.63 -10.23
CA VAL A 114 -9.31 -1.60 -10.39
C VAL A 114 -10.68 -0.94 -10.27
N ALA A 115 -11.65 -1.50 -10.98
CA ALA A 115 -13.07 -1.24 -10.81
C ALA A 115 -13.73 -2.43 -10.11
N ILE A 116 -14.58 -2.15 -9.13
CA ILE A 116 -15.39 -3.14 -8.42
C ILE A 116 -16.85 -2.84 -8.73
N ALA A 117 -17.50 -3.77 -9.43
CA ALA A 117 -18.89 -3.66 -9.84
C ALA A 117 -19.87 -3.91 -8.67
N PRO A 118 -21.16 -3.56 -8.81
CA PRO A 118 -22.19 -3.80 -7.80
C PRO A 118 -22.33 -5.28 -7.40
N ASP A 119 -22.08 -6.20 -8.33
CA ASP A 119 -22.06 -7.64 -8.12
C ASP A 119 -20.76 -8.19 -7.54
N ARG A 120 -19.83 -7.29 -7.18
CA ARG A 120 -18.50 -7.55 -6.64
C ARG A 120 -17.48 -8.10 -7.65
N GLN A 121 -17.78 -8.09 -8.93
CA GLN A 121 -16.77 -8.43 -9.94
C GLN A 121 -15.66 -7.37 -9.91
N VAL A 122 -14.41 -7.84 -9.90
CA VAL A 122 -13.21 -7.00 -9.96
C VAL A 122 -12.69 -6.98 -11.39
N THR A 123 -12.49 -5.79 -11.94
CA THR A 123 -11.89 -5.58 -13.25
C THR A 123 -10.64 -4.73 -13.12
N THR A 124 -9.49 -5.23 -13.54
CA THR A 124 -8.25 -4.43 -13.61
C THR A 124 -8.33 -3.49 -14.81
N LEU A 125 -8.26 -2.19 -14.56
CA LEU A 125 -8.28 -1.14 -15.58
C LEU A 125 -6.88 -0.82 -16.10
N ALA A 126 -5.89 -0.79 -15.19
CA ALA A 126 -4.48 -0.57 -15.52
C ALA A 126 -3.59 -1.22 -14.46
N GLU A 127 -2.40 -1.71 -14.85
CA GLU A 127 -1.44 -2.33 -13.94
C GLU A 127 0.00 -1.99 -14.33
N GLY A 128 0.85 -1.75 -13.33
CA GLY A 128 2.27 -1.45 -13.48
C GLY A 128 2.53 -0.13 -14.20
N ASN A 129 3.66 -0.05 -14.90
CA ASN A 129 3.99 1.09 -15.76
C ASN A 129 3.13 1.05 -17.01
N SER A 130 2.19 1.96 -17.12
CA SER A 130 1.26 2.04 -18.24
C SER A 130 0.71 3.44 -18.44
N GLU A 131 0.38 3.76 -19.68
CA GLU A 131 -0.30 4.97 -20.10
C GLU A 131 -1.35 4.60 -21.13
N GLY A 132 -2.53 5.20 -21.05
CA GLY A 132 -3.56 4.95 -22.04
C GLY A 132 -4.96 5.36 -21.64
N LYS A 133 -5.88 4.88 -22.45
CA LYS A 133 -7.33 5.04 -22.28
C LYS A 133 -7.97 3.66 -22.09
N VAL A 134 -8.81 3.54 -21.08
CA VAL A 134 -9.65 2.36 -20.87
C VAL A 134 -11.11 2.77 -20.69
N GLU A 135 -12.01 1.99 -21.25
CA GLU A 135 -13.45 2.19 -21.15
C GLU A 135 -14.09 1.07 -20.33
N LEU A 136 -14.86 1.46 -19.32
CA LEU A 136 -15.65 0.57 -18.49
C LEU A 136 -17.13 0.73 -18.88
N LYS A 137 -17.75 -0.34 -19.35
CA LYS A 137 -19.20 -0.39 -19.52
C LYS A 137 -19.84 -0.59 -18.15
N VAL A 138 -20.81 0.27 -17.82
CA VAL A 138 -21.51 0.22 -16.54
C VAL A 138 -23.00 0.02 -16.77
N SER A 139 -23.60 -0.78 -15.90
CA SER A 139 -25.06 -0.91 -15.75
C SER A 139 -25.50 -0.20 -14.47
N PRO A 140 -26.81 0.03 -14.24
CA PRO A 140 -27.28 0.69 -13.04
C PRO A 140 -26.73 0.07 -11.75
N GLY A 141 -26.19 0.91 -10.88
CA GLY A 141 -25.57 0.51 -9.61
C GLY A 141 -24.42 1.39 -9.19
N THR A 142 -23.76 1.01 -8.11
CA THR A 142 -22.60 1.73 -7.55
C THR A 142 -21.32 0.93 -7.78
N TYR A 143 -20.37 1.52 -8.47
CA TYR A 143 -19.03 0.98 -8.69
C TYR A 143 -18.04 1.71 -7.76
N ARG A 144 -17.00 1.00 -7.36
CA ARG A 144 -15.87 1.55 -6.59
C ARG A 144 -14.62 1.46 -7.43
N ILE A 145 -13.93 2.57 -7.58
CA ILE A 145 -12.64 2.63 -8.27
C ILE A 145 -11.56 2.72 -7.22
N LYS A 146 -10.65 1.75 -7.20
CA LYS A 146 -9.62 1.63 -6.17
C LYS A 146 -8.21 1.61 -6.74
N PHE A 147 -7.31 2.25 -6.04
CA PHE A 147 -5.88 1.97 -6.13
C PHE A 147 -5.54 0.77 -5.26
N VAL A 148 -4.71 -0.11 -5.76
CA VAL A 148 -4.22 -1.30 -5.04
C VAL A 148 -2.71 -1.35 -5.15
N GLY A 149 -2.02 -1.49 -4.02
CA GLY A 149 -0.56 -1.50 -3.95
C GLY A 149 -0.01 -2.65 -3.13
N ASN A 150 1.17 -3.14 -3.55
CA ASN A 150 2.00 -4.05 -2.79
C ASN A 150 3.45 -3.57 -2.84
N ASP A 151 3.88 -2.88 -1.78
CA ASP A 151 5.15 -2.16 -1.66
C ASP A 151 5.39 -1.16 -2.80
N ALA A 152 4.31 -0.60 -3.31
CA ALA A 152 4.38 0.25 -4.48
C ALA A 152 5.02 1.61 -4.16
N LYS A 153 5.88 2.07 -5.07
CA LYS A 153 6.45 3.41 -5.10
C LYS A 153 6.31 3.95 -6.50
N GLY A 154 5.86 5.21 -6.61
CA GLY A 154 5.69 5.83 -7.92
C GLY A 154 4.81 7.06 -7.90
N ARG A 155 4.36 7.40 -9.11
CA ARG A 155 3.42 8.47 -9.40
C ARG A 155 2.33 7.95 -10.32
N VAL A 156 1.09 8.39 -10.05
CA VAL A 156 -0.07 8.06 -10.88
C VAL A 156 -0.88 9.33 -11.12
N LYS A 157 -1.29 9.52 -12.37
CA LYS A 157 -2.30 10.49 -12.76
C LYS A 157 -3.43 9.72 -13.45
N THR A 158 -4.66 9.98 -13.05
CA THR A 158 -5.84 9.40 -13.69
C THR A 158 -6.91 10.47 -13.84
N GLU A 159 -7.52 10.52 -15.02
CA GLU A 159 -8.69 11.35 -15.32
C GLU A 159 -9.87 10.43 -15.57
N ILE A 160 -11.07 10.84 -15.15
CA ILE A 160 -12.29 10.06 -15.29
C ILE A 160 -13.38 10.91 -15.93
N GLN A 161 -14.09 10.35 -16.91
CA GLN A 161 -15.22 10.97 -17.60
C GLN A 161 -16.32 9.94 -17.74
N ALA A 162 -17.58 10.37 -17.69
CA ALA A 162 -18.72 9.47 -17.76
C ALA A 162 -19.81 10.03 -18.68
N ASP A 163 -20.59 9.12 -19.24
CA ASP A 163 -21.81 9.44 -20.00
C ASP A 163 -22.86 10.10 -19.10
N ALA A 164 -23.85 10.78 -19.72
CA ALA A 164 -24.96 11.39 -19.00
C ALA A 164 -25.74 10.35 -18.17
N GLY A 165 -26.18 10.73 -16.98
CA GLY A 165 -26.88 9.85 -16.05
C GLY A 165 -25.93 9.01 -15.14
N ILE A 166 -24.63 9.25 -15.23
CA ILE A 166 -23.62 8.62 -14.36
C ILE A 166 -22.96 9.71 -13.54
N HIS A 167 -22.99 9.58 -12.22
CA HIS A 167 -22.39 10.52 -11.28
C HIS A 167 -21.11 9.96 -10.67
N ILE A 168 -20.05 10.81 -10.63
CA ILE A 168 -18.76 10.48 -10.05
C ILE A 168 -18.57 11.33 -8.79
N THR A 169 -18.19 10.68 -7.70
CA THR A 169 -17.81 11.35 -6.46
C THR A 169 -16.46 10.85 -5.98
N SER A 170 -15.61 11.73 -5.44
CA SER A 170 -14.33 11.32 -4.85
C SER A 170 -14.54 10.46 -3.60
N GLY A 171 -13.71 9.42 -3.44
CA GLY A 171 -13.75 8.53 -2.29
C GLY A 171 -13.22 9.17 -0.99
N ASN A 172 -12.45 10.25 -1.11
CA ASN A 172 -11.88 11.01 0.01
C ASN A 172 -12.72 12.28 0.24
N GLY A 173 -13.90 12.10 0.78
CA GLY A 173 -14.77 13.17 1.28
C GLY A 173 -14.71 13.25 2.79
#